data_5784ad905a0008509d2e854e8d3a0a1b
#
_entry.id   5784ad905a0008509d2e854e8d3a0a1b
#
_cell.length_a   1.000
_cell.length_b   1.000
_cell.length_c   1.000
_cell.angle_alpha   90.00
_cell.angle_beta   90.00
_cell.angle_gamma   90.00
#
_symmetry.space_group_name_H-M   'P 1'
#
loop_
_entity.id
_entity.type
_entity.pdbx_description
1 polymer ?
#
loop_
_entity_poly.entity_id
_entity_poly.type
_entity_poly.pdbx_seq_one_letter_code
_entity_poly.pdbx_strand_id
1 'polypeptide(L)'
;MPTVVNYKDYIGAIQDFPIKGITYRDIQPLLANETVFRNSIKDMGNLIDKKPEYWIALESRGFLFASALSMIYGGGIRLIRKKGKLGNSQLVRVDYGLEYGKDSFEMANFPEKKGTKVVIVDDIYATGGTMQAAETLCKKVGYEVTDQLCLIDIGIVEQHEVKCLINY
;
A
#
# COMPACT_ATOMS: atom_id res chain seq x y z
N MET A 1 -27.05 -3.09 -17.68
CA MET A 1 -26.15 -3.88 -16.82
C MET A 1 -24.96 -3.01 -16.48
N PRO A 2 -24.50 -2.94 -15.23
CA PRO A 2 -23.28 -2.22 -14.93
C PRO A 2 -22.13 -2.90 -15.66
N THR A 3 -21.43 -2.16 -16.48
CA THR A 3 -20.23 -2.63 -17.19
C THR A 3 -19.18 -2.95 -16.12
N VAL A 4 -18.81 -4.22 -16.01
CA VAL A 4 -17.70 -4.61 -15.11
C VAL A 4 -16.45 -3.95 -15.65
N VAL A 5 -15.85 -3.07 -14.87
CA VAL A 5 -14.62 -2.35 -15.24
C VAL A 5 -13.48 -3.35 -15.22
N ASN A 6 -12.80 -3.54 -16.35
CA ASN A 6 -11.53 -4.25 -16.37
C ASN A 6 -10.41 -3.24 -16.05
N TYR A 7 -9.98 -3.21 -14.80
CA TYR A 7 -8.95 -2.26 -14.34
C TYR A 7 -7.62 -2.41 -15.07
N LYS A 8 -7.29 -3.61 -15.60
CA LYS A 8 -6.04 -3.82 -16.36
C LYS A 8 -5.93 -2.93 -17.59
N ASP A 9 -7.06 -2.53 -18.18
CA ASP A 9 -7.09 -1.65 -19.36
C ASP A 9 -6.61 -0.22 -19.04
N TYR A 10 -6.56 0.11 -17.75
CA TYR A 10 -6.10 1.40 -17.23
C TYR A 10 -4.73 1.35 -16.56
N ILE A 11 -4.00 0.25 -16.71
CA ILE A 11 -2.64 0.10 -16.19
C ILE A 11 -1.66 0.03 -17.38
N GLY A 12 -0.79 1.03 -17.47
CA GLY A 12 0.28 1.03 -18.46
C GLY A 12 1.35 -0.02 -18.15
N ALA A 13 2.04 -0.47 -19.19
CA ALA A 13 3.19 -1.37 -19.08
C ALA A 13 4.37 -0.78 -19.85
N ILE A 14 5.41 -0.34 -19.11
CA ILE A 14 6.63 0.20 -19.68
C ILE A 14 7.72 -0.84 -19.46
N GLN A 15 8.21 -1.40 -20.57
CA GLN A 15 9.26 -2.42 -20.54
C GLN A 15 10.62 -1.79 -20.21
N ASP A 16 11.47 -2.57 -19.52
CA ASP A 16 12.84 -2.21 -19.21
C ASP A 16 12.98 -0.88 -18.44
N PHE A 17 12.04 -0.58 -17.53
CA PHE A 17 12.08 0.60 -16.66
C PHE A 17 11.92 0.22 -15.18
N PRO A 18 12.70 0.82 -14.25
CA PRO A 18 13.82 1.77 -14.45
C PRO A 18 15.12 1.10 -14.97
N ILE A 19 15.14 -0.23 -15.00
CA ILE A 19 16.27 -1.03 -15.49
C ILE A 19 15.77 -2.16 -16.41
N LYS A 20 16.67 -2.69 -17.24
CA LYS A 20 16.37 -3.80 -18.14
C LYS A 20 15.83 -5.03 -17.40
N GLY A 21 14.78 -5.62 -17.93
CA GLY A 21 14.10 -6.79 -17.37
C GLY A 21 12.93 -6.46 -16.42
N ILE A 22 12.76 -5.20 -16.05
CA ILE A 22 11.64 -4.76 -15.20
C ILE A 22 10.51 -4.20 -16.08
N THR A 23 9.29 -4.68 -15.87
CA THR A 23 8.08 -4.08 -16.43
C THR A 23 7.45 -3.15 -15.40
N TYR A 24 7.57 -1.85 -15.63
CA TYR A 24 6.93 -0.85 -14.78
C TYR A 24 5.42 -0.80 -15.05
N ARG A 25 4.63 -0.89 -13.99
CA ARG A 25 3.18 -0.75 -14.04
C ARG A 25 2.82 0.72 -13.77
N ASP A 26 2.39 1.40 -14.84
CA ASP A 26 1.98 2.79 -14.75
C ASP A 26 0.49 2.89 -14.38
N ILE A 27 0.23 3.43 -13.20
CA ILE A 27 -1.13 3.63 -12.67
C ILE A 27 -1.74 4.98 -13.06
N GLN A 28 -1.01 5.84 -13.76
CA GLN A 28 -1.50 7.19 -14.08
C GLN A 28 -2.78 7.18 -14.94
N PRO A 29 -2.96 6.29 -15.93
CA PRO A 29 -4.22 6.22 -16.66
C PRO A 29 -5.43 5.91 -15.77
N LEU A 30 -5.26 5.04 -14.77
CA LEU A 30 -6.30 4.76 -13.78
C LEU A 30 -6.59 5.99 -12.92
N LEU A 31 -5.56 6.66 -12.42
CA LEU A 31 -5.71 7.86 -11.58
C LEU A 31 -6.35 9.03 -12.33
N ALA A 32 -6.06 9.17 -13.63
CA ALA A 32 -6.58 10.24 -14.48
C ALA A 32 -8.07 10.07 -14.82
N ASN A 33 -8.62 8.86 -14.69
CA ASN A 33 -10.03 8.60 -14.96
C ASN A 33 -10.83 8.61 -13.65
N GLU A 34 -11.61 9.67 -13.44
CA GLU A 34 -12.38 9.87 -12.21
C GLU A 34 -13.25 8.66 -11.83
N THR A 35 -13.98 8.12 -12.79
CA THR A 35 -14.92 7.01 -12.55
C THR A 35 -14.16 5.72 -12.22
N VAL A 36 -13.10 5.41 -12.97
CA VAL A 36 -12.30 4.21 -12.76
C VAL A 36 -11.55 4.27 -11.44
N PHE A 37 -10.93 5.40 -11.13
CA PHE A 37 -10.25 5.60 -9.84
C PHE A 37 -11.23 5.46 -8.68
N ARG A 38 -12.38 6.14 -8.73
CA ARG A 38 -13.41 6.05 -7.69
C ARG A 38 -13.90 4.62 -7.47
N ASN A 39 -14.14 3.88 -8.55
CA ASN A 39 -14.58 2.49 -8.48
C ASN A 39 -13.48 1.58 -7.93
N SER A 40 -12.23 1.77 -8.35
CA SER A 40 -11.11 0.98 -7.81
C SER A 40 -10.96 1.13 -6.30
N ILE A 41 -11.14 2.34 -5.75
CA ILE A 41 -11.09 2.57 -4.30
C ILE A 41 -12.23 1.84 -3.59
N LYS A 42 -13.44 1.87 -4.14
CA LYS A 42 -14.59 1.13 -3.57
C LYS A 42 -14.35 -0.38 -3.59
N ASP A 43 -13.87 -0.89 -4.71
CA ASP A 43 -13.63 -2.32 -4.86
C ASP A 43 -12.46 -2.79 -4.00
N MET A 44 -11.39 -1.99 -3.84
CA MET A 44 -10.33 -2.24 -2.86
C MET A 44 -10.88 -2.30 -1.43
N GLY A 45 -11.69 -1.32 -1.03
CA GLY A 45 -12.30 -1.30 0.29
C GLY A 45 -13.21 -2.49 0.57
N ASN A 46 -13.85 -3.04 -0.46
CA ASN A 46 -14.70 -4.24 -0.34
C ASN A 46 -13.88 -5.54 -0.16
N LEU A 47 -12.58 -5.52 -0.37
CA LEU A 47 -11.70 -6.66 -0.12
C LEU A 47 -11.43 -6.89 1.38
N ILE A 48 -11.67 -5.90 2.23
CA ILE A 48 -11.47 -6.01 3.67
C ILE A 48 -12.81 -6.14 4.41
N ASP A 49 -12.83 -6.95 5.47
CA ASP A 49 -14.07 -7.22 6.20
C ASP A 49 -14.42 -6.13 7.21
N LYS A 50 -13.42 -5.49 7.78
CA LYS A 50 -13.59 -4.51 8.85
C LYS A 50 -12.77 -3.26 8.60
N LYS A 51 -13.42 -2.11 8.76
CA LYS A 51 -12.79 -0.80 8.75
C LYS A 51 -11.71 -0.72 9.83
N PRO A 52 -10.47 -0.26 9.49
CA PRO A 52 -9.42 -0.04 10.47
C PRO A 52 -9.61 1.27 11.25
N GLU A 53 -8.89 1.41 12.37
CA GLU A 53 -8.73 2.70 13.05
C GLU A 53 -7.78 3.61 12.26
N TYR A 54 -6.74 3.02 11.66
CA TYR A 54 -5.82 3.74 10.76
C TYR A 54 -5.48 2.93 9.51
N TRP A 55 -5.41 3.66 8.40
CA TRP A 55 -4.81 3.20 7.17
C TRP A 55 -3.32 3.54 7.21
N ILE A 56 -2.47 2.55 7.10
CA ILE A 56 -1.01 2.72 7.08
C ILE A 56 -0.58 2.90 5.63
N ALA A 57 -0.22 4.11 5.27
CA ALA A 57 0.08 4.50 3.90
C ALA A 57 1.59 4.42 3.61
N LEU A 58 1.98 3.62 2.61
CA LEU A 58 3.38 3.46 2.23
C LEU A 58 3.81 4.52 1.21
N GLU A 59 4.99 5.11 1.41
CA GLU A 59 5.59 6.07 0.49
C GLU A 59 5.88 5.41 -0.87
N SER A 60 5.47 6.03 -1.95
CA SER A 60 4.70 7.27 -2.01
C SER A 60 3.32 7.07 -2.62
N ARG A 61 3.17 6.14 -3.59
CA ARG A 61 1.92 5.93 -4.31
C ARG A 61 0.82 5.33 -3.44
N GLY A 62 1.19 4.59 -2.39
CA GLY A 62 0.25 4.10 -1.38
C GLY A 62 -0.51 5.22 -0.66
N PHE A 63 0.05 6.43 -0.59
CA PHE A 63 -0.62 7.60 0.00
C PHE A 63 -1.93 7.95 -0.71
N LEU A 64 -1.96 7.83 -2.04
CA LEU A 64 -3.14 8.13 -2.85
C LEU A 64 -4.32 7.22 -2.49
N PHE A 65 -4.05 5.94 -2.40
CA PHE A 65 -5.07 4.92 -2.11
C PHE A 65 -5.53 4.98 -0.66
N ALA A 66 -4.61 5.07 0.29
CA ALA A 66 -4.94 5.18 1.70
C ALA A 66 -5.78 6.43 2.01
N SER A 67 -5.45 7.57 1.38
CA SER A 67 -6.22 8.81 1.54
C SER A 67 -7.64 8.66 1.01
N ALA A 68 -7.80 8.09 -0.18
CA ALA A 68 -9.11 7.88 -0.79
C ALA A 68 -9.95 6.87 0.00
N LEU A 69 -9.35 5.77 0.49
CA LEU A 69 -10.00 4.78 1.35
C LEU A 69 -10.47 5.41 2.67
N SER A 70 -9.62 6.21 3.31
CA SER A 70 -9.97 6.93 4.55
C SER A 70 -11.17 7.86 4.34
N MET A 71 -11.22 8.57 3.23
CA MET A 71 -12.34 9.49 2.90
C MET A 71 -13.66 8.75 2.66
N ILE A 72 -13.63 7.55 2.08
CA ILE A 72 -14.85 6.79 1.78
C ILE A 72 -15.29 5.96 2.99
N TYR A 73 -14.35 5.27 3.63
CA TYR A 73 -14.66 4.29 4.67
C TYR A 73 -14.41 4.82 6.09
N GLY A 74 -13.82 6.01 6.23
CA GLY A 74 -13.38 6.57 7.51
C GLY A 74 -12.11 5.87 8.03
N GLY A 75 -11.70 6.18 9.25
CA GLY A 75 -10.40 5.84 9.81
C GLY A 75 -9.38 6.96 9.54
N GLY A 76 -8.38 7.06 10.40
CA GLY A 76 -7.27 8.01 10.20
C GLY A 76 -6.22 7.45 9.25
N ILE A 77 -5.13 8.21 9.04
CA ILE A 77 -4.00 7.80 8.21
C ILE A 77 -2.73 7.91 9.04
N ARG A 78 -1.84 6.92 8.93
CA ARG A 78 -0.46 6.97 9.42
C ARG A 78 0.49 6.72 8.26
N LEU A 79 1.56 7.49 8.21
CA LEU A 79 2.53 7.40 7.11
C LEU A 79 3.71 6.52 7.50
N ILE A 80 4.08 5.62 6.63
CA ILE A 80 5.41 5.00 6.59
C ILE A 80 6.19 5.64 5.46
N ARG A 81 7.36 6.18 5.79
CA ARG A 81 8.21 6.88 4.84
C ARG A 81 9.63 6.34 4.85
N LYS A 82 10.34 6.58 3.78
CA LYS A 82 11.78 6.34 3.70
C LYS A 82 12.53 7.21 4.69
N LYS A 83 13.67 6.73 5.17
CA LYS A 83 14.52 7.41 6.14
C LYS A 83 14.74 8.89 5.82
N GLY A 84 14.57 9.72 6.84
CA GLY A 84 14.81 11.17 6.75
C GLY A 84 13.67 11.98 6.13
N LYS A 85 12.52 11.38 5.88
CA LYS A 85 11.35 12.07 5.30
C LYS A 85 10.30 12.49 6.34
N LEU A 86 10.41 12.03 7.58
CA LEU A 86 9.53 12.42 8.68
C LEU A 86 10.26 13.38 9.63
N GLY A 87 9.67 14.55 9.85
CA GLY A 87 10.15 15.55 10.80
C GLY A 87 9.59 15.33 12.21
N ASN A 88 9.83 14.18 12.82
CA ASN A 88 9.36 13.87 14.17
C ASN A 88 10.53 13.43 15.06
N SER A 89 10.46 13.74 16.35
CA SER A 89 11.47 13.35 17.34
C SER A 89 11.33 11.89 17.82
N GLN A 90 10.15 11.32 17.69
CA GLN A 90 9.87 9.94 18.09
C GLN A 90 9.59 9.08 16.85
N LEU A 91 10.66 8.54 16.27
CA LEU A 91 10.57 7.67 15.10
C LEU A 91 10.94 6.24 15.48
N VAL A 92 10.15 5.29 14.96
CA VAL A 92 10.52 3.88 14.92
C VAL A 92 10.99 3.55 13.50
N ARG A 93 12.05 2.75 13.40
CA ARG A 93 12.69 2.41 12.12
C ARG A 93 12.83 0.90 11.96
N VAL A 94 12.73 0.47 10.71
CA VAL A 94 13.09 -0.87 10.27
C VAL A 94 13.93 -0.78 9.00
N ASP A 95 15.08 -1.45 9.02
CA ASP A 95 15.90 -1.63 7.82
C ASP A 95 15.43 -2.89 7.10
N TYR A 96 15.32 -2.83 5.78
CA TYR A 96 14.97 -3.98 4.95
C TYR A 96 15.88 -4.07 3.73
N GLY A 97 16.12 -5.32 3.30
CA GLY A 97 16.97 -5.59 2.16
C GLY A 97 16.20 -5.42 0.86
N LEU A 98 16.81 -4.72 -0.10
CA LEU A 98 16.45 -4.79 -1.51
C LEU A 98 17.52 -5.59 -2.22
N GLU A 99 17.21 -6.18 -3.39
CA GLU A 99 18.20 -6.91 -4.21
C GLU A 99 19.46 -6.07 -4.51
N TYR A 100 19.34 -4.74 -4.49
CA TYR A 100 20.40 -3.78 -4.83
C TYR A 100 20.76 -2.80 -3.70
N GLY A 101 20.49 -3.13 -2.43
CA GLY A 101 20.84 -2.26 -1.30
C GLY A 101 19.99 -2.47 -0.06
N LYS A 102 20.27 -1.67 0.97
CA LYS A 102 19.45 -1.57 2.17
C LYS A 102 18.65 -0.28 2.10
N ASP A 103 17.35 -0.37 2.32
CA ASP A 103 16.50 0.80 2.53
C ASP A 103 15.91 0.74 3.95
N SER A 104 15.39 1.85 4.43
CA SER A 104 14.83 1.95 5.77
C SER A 104 13.49 2.64 5.72
N PHE A 105 12.54 2.07 6.42
CA PHE A 105 11.25 2.70 6.69
C PHE A 105 11.20 3.30 8.09
N GLU A 106 10.54 4.42 8.19
CA GLU A 106 10.28 5.16 9.42
C GLU A 106 8.78 5.40 9.58
N MET A 107 8.32 5.29 10.82
CA MET A 107 6.97 5.68 11.25
C MET A 107 7.09 6.50 12.53
N ALA A 108 6.25 7.54 12.64
CA ALA A 108 6.14 8.28 13.90
C ALA A 108 5.46 7.41 14.96
N ASN A 109 6.07 7.36 16.15
CA ASN A 109 5.51 6.66 17.30
C ASN A 109 4.57 7.61 18.05
N PHE A 110 3.27 7.39 17.89
CA PHE A 110 2.25 8.12 18.64
C PHE A 110 1.76 7.29 19.82
N PRO A 111 1.30 7.93 20.89
CA PRO A 111 0.85 7.24 22.10
C PRO A 111 -0.58 6.68 21.91
N GLU A 112 -0.77 5.83 20.93
CA GLU A 112 -2.04 5.14 20.74
C GLU A 112 -2.15 3.90 21.61
N LYS A 113 -3.37 3.43 21.75
CA LYS A 113 -3.68 2.21 22.50
C LYS A 113 -3.03 1.00 21.83
N LYS A 114 -2.35 0.16 22.60
CA LYS A 114 -1.83 -1.12 22.12
C LYS A 114 -2.97 -1.98 21.55
N GLY A 115 -2.72 -2.60 20.38
CA GLY A 115 -3.72 -3.40 19.67
C GLY A 115 -4.66 -2.56 18.79
N THR A 116 -4.34 -1.27 18.55
CA THR A 116 -5.02 -0.45 17.55
C THR A 116 -4.99 -1.13 16.19
N LYS A 117 -6.16 -1.33 15.59
CA LYS A 117 -6.32 -2.09 14.33
C LYS A 117 -6.00 -1.24 13.13
N VAL A 118 -5.14 -1.76 12.28
CA VAL A 118 -4.65 -1.04 11.09
C VAL A 118 -4.68 -1.93 9.86
N VAL A 119 -4.83 -1.28 8.68
CA VAL A 119 -4.66 -1.89 7.37
C VAL A 119 -3.51 -1.21 6.67
N ILE A 120 -2.55 -1.98 6.16
CA ILE A 120 -1.43 -1.46 5.38
C ILE A 120 -1.86 -1.33 3.92
N VAL A 121 -1.55 -0.18 3.30
CA VAL A 121 -1.97 0.14 1.93
C VAL A 121 -0.78 0.55 1.08
N ASP A 122 -0.63 -0.10 -0.07
CA ASP A 122 0.29 0.30 -1.13
C ASP A 122 -0.38 0.17 -2.50
N ASP A 123 0.32 0.57 -3.55
CA ASP A 123 -0.19 0.44 -4.91
C ASP A 123 0.19 -0.90 -5.56
N ILE A 124 1.39 -1.41 -5.32
CA ILE A 124 1.92 -2.63 -5.94
C ILE A 124 2.46 -3.60 -4.89
N TYR A 125 2.06 -4.86 -5.03
CA TYR A 125 2.69 -5.99 -4.38
C TYR A 125 3.60 -6.72 -5.37
N ALA A 126 4.89 -6.82 -5.05
CA ALA A 126 5.91 -7.47 -5.87
C ALA A 126 6.54 -8.66 -5.11
N THR A 127 7.69 -8.45 -4.49
CA THR A 127 8.40 -9.50 -3.72
C THR A 127 7.93 -9.61 -2.27
N GLY A 128 7.13 -8.69 -1.78
CA GLY A 128 6.61 -8.67 -0.42
C GLY A 128 7.52 -7.98 0.60
N GLY A 129 8.75 -7.63 0.26
CA GLY A 129 9.70 -7.03 1.20
C GLY A 129 9.22 -5.73 1.83
N THR A 130 8.60 -4.86 1.04
CA THR A 130 8.02 -3.58 1.47
C THR A 130 6.87 -3.81 2.49
N MET A 131 5.96 -4.72 2.17
CA MET A 131 4.84 -5.05 3.07
C MET A 131 5.32 -5.68 4.38
N GLN A 132 6.29 -6.58 4.33
CA GLN A 132 6.86 -7.20 5.51
C GLN A 132 7.56 -6.18 6.43
N ALA A 133 8.30 -5.24 5.85
CA ALA A 133 8.94 -4.15 6.60
C ALA A 133 7.90 -3.25 7.28
N ALA A 134 6.83 -2.90 6.56
CA ALA A 134 5.72 -2.11 7.09
C ALA A 134 5.00 -2.83 8.24
N GLU A 135 4.72 -4.11 8.10
CA GLU A 135 4.11 -4.92 9.15
C GLU A 135 5.00 -4.98 10.41
N THR A 136 6.31 -5.14 10.22
CA THR A 136 7.28 -5.13 11.32
C THR A 136 7.27 -3.79 12.07
N LEU A 137 7.19 -2.67 11.34
CA LEU A 137 7.05 -1.33 11.95
C LEU A 137 5.76 -1.21 12.76
N CYS A 138 4.62 -1.62 12.18
CA CYS A 138 3.33 -1.60 12.86
C CYS A 138 3.36 -2.39 14.17
N LYS A 139 3.95 -3.59 14.16
CA LYS A 139 4.13 -4.42 15.37
C LYS A 139 5.01 -3.74 16.41
N LYS A 140 6.09 -3.08 15.99
CA LYS A 140 6.99 -2.35 16.92
C LYS A 140 6.30 -1.21 17.65
N VAL A 141 5.37 -0.51 17.01
CA VAL A 141 4.58 0.56 17.65
C VAL A 141 3.34 0.05 18.38
N GLY A 142 3.09 -1.26 18.35
CA GLY A 142 2.00 -1.90 19.09
C GLY A 142 0.68 -1.98 18.34
N TYR A 143 0.68 -1.81 17.01
CA TYR A 143 -0.51 -1.97 16.18
C TYR A 143 -0.80 -3.44 15.87
N GLU A 144 -2.07 -3.75 15.67
CA GLU A 144 -2.57 -5.01 15.14
C GLU A 144 -2.88 -4.82 13.65
N VAL A 145 -2.06 -5.41 12.77
CA VAL A 145 -2.32 -5.41 11.33
C VAL A 145 -3.39 -6.44 11.03
N THR A 146 -4.57 -6.00 10.62
CA THR A 146 -5.70 -6.87 10.29
C THR A 146 -5.71 -7.30 8.84
N ASP A 147 -5.24 -6.43 7.95
CA ASP A 147 -5.17 -6.68 6.51
C ASP A 147 -4.01 -5.93 5.87
N GLN A 148 -3.58 -6.42 4.71
CA GLN A 148 -2.66 -5.75 3.79
C GLN A 148 -3.35 -5.64 2.44
N LEU A 149 -3.34 -4.44 1.85
CA LEU A 149 -4.15 -4.10 0.68
C LEU A 149 -3.31 -3.39 -0.38
N CYS A 150 -3.33 -3.89 -1.61
CA CYS A 150 -2.71 -3.27 -2.77
C CYS A 150 -3.68 -3.11 -3.94
N LEU A 151 -3.39 -2.19 -4.85
CA LEU A 151 -4.09 -2.12 -6.12
C LEU A 151 -3.71 -3.30 -7.02
N ILE A 152 -2.41 -3.60 -7.13
CA ILE A 152 -1.86 -4.54 -8.10
C ILE A 152 -0.98 -5.59 -7.41
N ASP A 153 -1.22 -6.86 -7.74
CA ASP A 153 -0.25 -7.95 -7.59
C ASP A 153 0.38 -8.24 -8.96
N ILE A 154 1.71 -8.20 -9.03
CA ILE A 154 2.44 -8.50 -10.28
C ILE A 154 2.81 -9.98 -10.44
N GLY A 155 2.33 -10.86 -9.55
CA GLY A 155 2.41 -12.30 -9.68
C GLY A 155 3.80 -12.92 -9.46
N ILE A 156 4.71 -12.25 -8.71
CA ILE A 156 6.05 -12.81 -8.40
C ILE A 156 5.97 -13.84 -7.27
N VAL A 157 5.11 -13.59 -6.28
CA VAL A 157 4.93 -14.47 -5.12
C VAL A 157 3.63 -15.23 -5.27
N GLU A 158 3.71 -16.55 -5.44
CA GLU A 158 2.54 -17.39 -5.71
C GLU A 158 1.56 -17.49 -4.54
N GLN A 159 2.05 -17.42 -3.30
CA GLN A 159 1.23 -17.54 -2.10
C GLN A 159 1.50 -16.40 -1.12
N HIS A 160 0.50 -15.57 -0.88
CA HIS A 160 0.55 -14.47 0.08
C HIS A 160 -0.85 -14.13 0.61
N GLU A 161 -0.90 -13.39 1.70
CA GLU A 161 -2.16 -12.93 2.33
C GLU A 161 -2.56 -11.51 1.92
N VAL A 162 -1.75 -10.82 1.11
CA VAL A 162 -2.04 -9.47 0.65
C VAL A 162 -3.23 -9.50 -0.30
N LYS A 163 -4.23 -8.68 -0.02
CA LYS A 163 -5.42 -8.54 -0.85
C LYS A 163 -5.15 -7.53 -1.97
N CYS A 164 -5.30 -7.96 -3.21
CA CYS A 164 -5.04 -7.15 -4.40
C CYS A 164 -6.25 -7.11 -5.32
N LEU A 165 -6.55 -5.92 -5.85
CA LEU A 165 -7.69 -5.73 -6.77
C LEU A 165 -7.38 -6.28 -8.16
N ILE A 166 -6.15 -6.10 -8.63
CA ILE A 166 -5.68 -6.50 -9.95
C ILE A 166 -4.57 -7.54 -9.77
N ASN A 167 -4.72 -8.70 -10.42
CA ASN A 167 -3.74 -9.78 -10.36
C ASN A 167 -3.21 -10.09 -11.77
N TYR A 168 -1.88 -10.16 -11.93
CA TYR A 168 -1.19 -10.49 -13.18
C TYR A 168 -0.65 -11.90 -13.18
#